data_2543c79e598ba6dfb7bf409bb8c7ea92
#
_entry.id   2543c79e598ba6dfb7bf409bb8c7ea92
#
_cell.length_a   1.000
_cell.length_b   1.000
_cell.length_c   1.000
_cell.angle_alpha   90.00
_cell.angle_beta   90.00
_cell.angle_gamma   90.00
#
_symmetry.space_group_name_H-M   'P 1'
#
loop_
_entity.id
_entity.type
_entity.pdbx_description
1 polymer ?
#
loop_
_entity_poly.entity_id
_entity_poly.type
_entity_poly.pdbx_seq_one_letter_code
_entity_poly.pdbx_strand_id
1 'polypeptide(L)'
;PEYKDIIGFRAGNFDWQEYDYPAPPPMPDGTTTVYLSWRIPLSARFVNDHILFSTTNQNVYVYLDNELVYMHGDWSNPMASRGRAFHYVHLDQNLAGKRLTIMLHSGYPNWIGSLDYFMLGSSRLFLRNLSLADAIYISSLSVAVALIVFLIMDLAWRGAKAGRRRMQLYLIAFLASFILWTTGTSSFFPRIYGMADLWWEIHLVMLYIMPLTCARITQEIVAPHYTARVRMIMVVFALLFGIATVAELLGLDRFMNLLFLFYPLLLIGCLLLVYTLVRSSWTYHPACRYGSFAIIAIVIFGGIDALHWEYHQLSVMLSTTVFSIYASIPFIFYTIREQMLRDAALAEQNEELVRELEISQNEAQRDFLTGCYNRHQLGEGFAKFSALAYARGFKFSFAIFDVDHFKTVNDTKGHLAGDQILRQIADTIHARI
;
A
#
# COMPACT_ATOMS: atom_id res chain seq x y z
N PRO A 1 42.84 4.60 12.13
CA PRO A 1 43.91 5.28 11.36
C PRO A 1 43.60 6.78 11.18
N GLU A 2 44.62 7.60 11.20
CA GLU A 2 44.48 9.03 10.87
C GLU A 2 44.32 9.20 9.34
N TYR A 3 43.83 10.36 8.88
CA TYR A 3 43.71 10.66 7.44
C TYR A 3 45.03 10.45 6.66
N LYS A 4 46.18 10.63 7.33
CA LYS A 4 47.51 10.32 6.79
C LYS A 4 47.68 8.83 6.46
N ASP A 5 47.03 7.94 7.21
CA ASP A 5 47.12 6.47 7.01
C ASP A 5 46.30 6.02 5.82
N ILE A 6 45.29 6.79 5.44
CA ILE A 6 44.47 6.52 4.24
C ILE A 6 45.29 6.78 2.98
N ILE A 7 46.02 7.89 2.92
CA ILE A 7 46.85 8.26 1.75
C ILE A 7 48.17 7.49 1.75
N GLY A 8 48.73 7.20 2.93
CA GLY A 8 49.98 6.48 3.10
C GLY A 8 49.88 4.99 3.32
N PHE A 9 48.72 4.37 2.98
CA PHE A 9 48.48 2.96 3.22
C PHE A 9 49.51 2.04 2.55
N ARG A 10 50.04 1.08 3.34
CA ARG A 10 50.97 0.05 2.85
C ARG A 10 50.51 -1.33 3.31
N ALA A 11 50.02 -2.15 2.39
CA ALA A 11 49.50 -3.47 2.66
C ALA A 11 50.49 -4.46 3.31
N GLY A 12 51.80 -4.19 3.20
CA GLY A 12 52.82 -5.02 3.82
C GLY A 12 52.99 -4.86 5.34
N ASN A 13 52.31 -3.88 5.94
CA ASN A 13 52.43 -3.59 7.39
C ASN A 13 51.36 -4.33 8.24
N PHE A 14 50.53 -5.17 7.62
CA PHE A 14 49.44 -5.86 8.30
C PHE A 14 49.70 -7.36 8.42
N ASP A 15 49.26 -7.93 9.53
CA ASP A 15 49.22 -9.38 9.74
C ASP A 15 47.92 -9.91 9.14
N TRP A 16 48.00 -10.50 7.97
CA TRP A 16 46.84 -10.92 7.18
C TRP A 16 46.37 -12.30 7.60
N GLN A 17 45.04 -12.42 7.84
CA GLN A 17 44.36 -13.70 8.10
C GLN A 17 43.49 -14.07 6.89
N GLU A 18 43.48 -15.36 6.53
CA GLU A 18 42.59 -15.87 5.50
C GLU A 18 41.17 -15.96 6.03
N TYR A 19 40.18 -15.62 5.20
CA TYR A 19 38.76 -15.80 5.52
C TYR A 19 37.99 -16.23 4.28
N ASP A 20 36.86 -16.93 4.51
CA ASP A 20 36.00 -17.43 3.43
C ASP A 20 34.89 -16.42 3.10
N TYR A 21 35.02 -15.74 1.96
CA TYR A 21 33.94 -14.93 1.40
C TYR A 21 32.79 -15.86 0.93
N PRO A 22 31.48 -15.51 1.13
CA PRO A 22 30.93 -14.20 1.44
C PRO A 22 30.67 -13.93 2.93
N ALA A 23 30.99 -14.84 3.84
CA ALA A 23 30.83 -14.55 5.27
C ALA A 23 31.64 -13.32 5.67
N PRO A 24 31.18 -12.48 6.62
CA PRO A 24 32.01 -11.40 7.15
C PRO A 24 33.25 -11.98 7.86
N PRO A 25 34.41 -11.28 7.77
CA PRO A 25 35.62 -11.76 8.43
C PRO A 25 35.41 -11.80 9.96
N PRO A 26 36.05 -12.72 10.67
CA PRO A 26 36.01 -12.75 12.12
C PRO A 26 36.66 -11.50 12.68
N MET A 27 35.96 -10.77 13.56
CA MET A 27 36.41 -9.50 14.09
C MET A 27 36.24 -9.44 15.61
N PRO A 28 37.19 -8.81 16.34
CA PRO A 28 37.00 -8.44 17.74
C PRO A 28 35.86 -7.46 17.93
N ASP A 29 35.20 -7.51 19.08
CA ASP A 29 34.18 -6.54 19.46
C ASP A 29 34.75 -5.11 19.44
N GLY A 30 33.96 -4.16 18.91
CA GLY A 30 34.34 -2.76 18.81
C GLY A 30 35.23 -2.42 17.62
N THR A 31 35.46 -3.36 16.68
CA THR A 31 36.18 -3.08 15.44
C THR A 31 35.37 -2.07 14.59
N THR A 32 36.02 -0.98 14.16
CA THR A 32 35.41 0.05 13.29
C THR A 32 36.05 0.12 11.91
N THR A 33 37.15 -0.60 11.67
CA THR A 33 37.87 -0.62 10.39
C THR A 33 38.36 -2.01 10.07
N VAL A 34 38.07 -2.45 8.84
CA VAL A 34 38.51 -3.75 8.32
C VAL A 34 39.16 -3.55 6.97
N TYR A 35 40.23 -4.29 6.74
CA TYR A 35 40.94 -4.34 5.47
C TYR A 35 40.73 -5.71 4.85
N LEU A 36 40.16 -5.76 3.66
CA LEU A 36 40.02 -6.97 2.85
C LEU A 36 41.00 -6.91 1.70
N SER A 37 41.88 -7.90 1.59
CA SER A 37 42.92 -7.89 0.56
C SER A 37 42.93 -9.16 -0.25
N TRP A 38 43.08 -8.99 -1.54
CA TRP A 38 43.15 -10.09 -2.50
C TRP A 38 44.24 -9.85 -3.53
N ARG A 39 45.04 -10.89 -3.80
CA ARG A 39 46.05 -10.83 -4.87
C ARG A 39 45.47 -11.37 -6.15
N ILE A 40 45.39 -10.52 -7.18
CA ILE A 40 44.82 -10.87 -8.48
C ILE A 40 45.75 -11.88 -9.15
N PRO A 41 45.27 -13.05 -9.63
CA PRO A 41 46.11 -14.05 -10.24
C PRO A 41 46.81 -13.53 -11.51
N LEU A 42 48.05 -13.94 -11.73
CA LEU A 42 48.82 -13.57 -12.93
C LEU A 42 48.20 -14.10 -14.24
N SER A 43 47.41 -15.18 -14.14
CA SER A 43 46.65 -15.77 -15.27
C SER A 43 45.38 -15.01 -15.61
N ALA A 44 44.98 -14.03 -14.79
CA ALA A 44 43.77 -13.28 -15.01
C ALA A 44 43.91 -12.32 -16.22
N ARG A 45 43.30 -12.71 -17.32
CA ARG A 45 43.17 -11.87 -18.53
C ARG A 45 41.81 -11.14 -18.46
N PHE A 46 41.75 -10.01 -17.76
CA PHE A 46 40.54 -9.20 -17.73
C PHE A 46 40.54 -8.21 -18.88
N VAL A 47 39.54 -8.30 -19.73
CA VAL A 47 39.25 -7.32 -20.78
C VAL A 47 38.21 -6.36 -20.17
N ASN A 48 38.60 -5.14 -19.91
CA ASN A 48 37.84 -4.12 -19.18
C ASN A 48 37.78 -4.39 -17.65
N ASP A 49 38.66 -3.74 -16.95
CA ASP A 49 38.99 -3.97 -15.55
C ASP A 49 38.09 -3.14 -14.65
N HIS A 50 36.92 -3.67 -14.35
CA HIS A 50 35.96 -3.04 -13.42
C HIS A 50 35.71 -3.94 -12.22
N ILE A 51 35.59 -3.30 -11.06
CA ILE A 51 35.11 -3.95 -9.83
C ILE A 51 33.73 -3.40 -9.54
N LEU A 52 32.77 -4.29 -9.31
CA LEU A 52 31.47 -3.95 -8.79
C LEU A 52 31.25 -4.67 -7.47
N PHE A 53 30.89 -3.94 -6.45
CA PHE A 53 30.47 -4.47 -5.17
C PHE A 53 29.46 -3.53 -4.53
N SER A 54 28.75 -3.99 -3.51
CA SER A 54 27.90 -3.15 -2.68
C SER A 54 28.27 -3.27 -1.21
N THR A 55 28.05 -2.20 -0.49
CA THR A 55 28.19 -2.14 0.96
C THR A 55 26.97 -1.51 1.58
N THR A 56 26.75 -1.79 2.84
CA THR A 56 25.66 -1.17 3.61
C THR A 56 26.24 -0.49 4.84
N ASN A 57 25.94 0.79 5.02
CA ASN A 57 26.37 1.60 6.17
C ASN A 57 27.89 1.62 6.41
N GLN A 58 28.68 1.67 5.34
CA GLN A 58 30.14 1.65 5.42
C GLN A 58 30.78 2.72 4.51
N ASN A 59 31.80 3.38 4.98
CA ASN A 59 32.72 4.14 4.17
C ASN A 59 33.71 3.19 3.50
N VAL A 60 34.05 3.43 2.25
CA VAL A 60 34.82 2.50 1.42
C VAL A 60 35.99 3.19 0.77
N TYR A 61 37.17 2.58 0.86
CA TYR A 61 38.40 3.02 0.20
C TYR A 61 39.03 1.84 -0.51
N VAL A 62 39.31 1.98 -1.81
CA VAL A 62 39.88 0.90 -2.63
C VAL A 62 41.30 1.29 -3.02
N TYR A 63 42.22 0.39 -2.76
CA TYR A 63 43.63 0.52 -3.11
C TYR A 63 44.04 -0.56 -4.10
N LEU A 64 44.84 -0.16 -5.10
CA LEU A 64 45.53 -1.09 -5.98
C LEU A 64 47.04 -1.01 -5.66
N ASP A 65 47.61 -2.11 -5.18
CA ASP A 65 48.88 -2.14 -4.46
C ASP A 65 48.83 -1.21 -3.24
N ASN A 66 49.38 -0.01 -3.32
CA ASN A 66 49.34 0.99 -2.24
C ASN A 66 48.74 2.33 -2.71
N GLU A 67 48.19 2.38 -3.91
CA GLU A 67 47.61 3.59 -4.48
C GLU A 67 46.11 3.63 -4.25
N LEU A 68 45.59 4.72 -3.74
CA LEU A 68 44.16 4.93 -3.58
C LEU A 68 43.53 5.21 -4.93
N VAL A 69 42.66 4.28 -5.40
CA VAL A 69 41.99 4.37 -6.71
C VAL A 69 40.52 4.75 -6.61
N TYR A 70 39.91 4.57 -5.43
CA TYR A 70 38.50 4.91 -5.23
C TYR A 70 38.22 5.24 -3.76
N MET A 71 37.30 6.18 -3.53
CA MET A 71 36.85 6.58 -2.21
C MET A 71 35.35 6.86 -2.21
N HIS A 72 34.66 6.38 -1.18
CA HIS A 72 33.24 6.67 -0.91
C HIS A 72 33.04 6.89 0.60
N GLY A 73 32.31 7.95 0.94
CA GLY A 73 32.03 8.33 2.32
C GLY A 73 33.06 9.30 2.92
N ASP A 74 32.87 9.62 4.18
CA ASP A 74 33.72 10.55 4.95
C ASP A 74 34.43 9.80 6.08
N TRP A 75 35.78 9.84 6.05
CA TRP A 75 36.58 9.20 7.08
C TRP A 75 36.36 9.81 8.48
N SER A 76 36.19 11.12 8.55
CA SER A 76 36.00 11.83 9.81
C SER A 76 34.70 11.48 10.53
N ASN A 77 33.75 10.89 9.79
CA ASN A 77 32.46 10.47 10.32
C ASN A 77 32.16 9.01 9.91
N PRO A 78 32.40 8.02 10.79
CA PRO A 78 32.14 6.61 10.49
C PRO A 78 30.65 6.29 10.31
N MET A 79 29.77 7.24 10.65
CA MET A 79 28.31 7.13 10.49
C MET A 79 27.81 7.87 9.22
N ALA A 80 28.69 8.47 8.41
CA ALA A 80 28.30 9.32 7.28
C ALA A 80 27.69 8.55 6.13
N SER A 81 28.14 7.30 5.88
CA SER A 81 27.63 6.48 4.78
C SER A 81 26.51 5.57 5.25
N ARG A 82 25.28 6.11 5.29
CA ARG A 82 24.08 5.34 5.56
C ARG A 82 23.52 4.73 4.28
N GLY A 83 22.84 3.63 4.43
CA GLY A 83 22.17 2.96 3.34
C GLY A 83 23.05 2.03 2.51
N ARG A 84 22.46 1.49 1.45
CA ARG A 84 23.14 0.58 0.53
C ARG A 84 23.76 1.36 -0.62
N ALA A 85 25.08 1.32 -0.70
CA ALA A 85 25.85 1.94 -1.76
C ALA A 85 26.38 0.91 -2.75
N PHE A 86 26.32 1.23 -4.04
CA PHE A 86 26.88 0.43 -5.12
C PHE A 86 28.16 1.11 -5.62
N HIS A 87 29.27 0.38 -5.54
CA HIS A 87 30.58 0.85 -5.91
C HIS A 87 30.96 0.28 -7.26
N TYR A 88 31.12 1.16 -8.23
CA TYR A 88 31.58 0.81 -9.55
C TYR A 88 32.95 1.46 -9.80
N VAL A 89 34.01 0.65 -9.66
CA VAL A 89 35.37 1.12 -9.71
C VAL A 89 35.99 0.71 -11.04
N HIS A 90 36.37 1.71 -11.83
CA HIS A 90 37.11 1.49 -13.06
C HIS A 90 38.62 1.48 -12.76
N LEU A 91 39.33 0.51 -13.29
CA LEU A 91 40.77 0.30 -13.07
C LEU A 91 41.49 0.31 -14.42
N ASP A 92 42.13 1.44 -14.74
CA ASP A 92 42.78 1.69 -16.03
C ASP A 92 44.12 0.93 -16.25
N GLN A 93 44.49 0.02 -15.34
CA GLN A 93 45.79 -0.63 -15.34
C GLN A 93 45.67 -2.14 -15.48
N ASN A 94 46.76 -2.77 -15.95
CA ASN A 94 46.90 -4.22 -15.95
C ASN A 94 46.85 -4.72 -14.47
N LEU A 95 45.84 -5.50 -14.13
CA LEU A 95 45.57 -5.98 -12.77
C LEU A 95 46.35 -7.25 -12.42
N ALA A 96 46.89 -7.98 -13.39
CA ALA A 96 47.54 -9.26 -13.14
C ALA A 96 48.72 -9.13 -12.15
N GLY A 97 48.65 -9.88 -11.06
CA GLY A 97 49.65 -9.89 -10.00
C GLY A 97 49.58 -8.76 -9.00
N LYS A 98 48.76 -7.73 -9.21
CA LYS A 98 48.56 -6.63 -8.29
C LYS A 98 47.73 -7.05 -7.07
N ARG A 99 47.89 -6.33 -5.97
CA ARG A 99 47.14 -6.50 -4.75
C ARG A 99 46.00 -5.48 -4.71
N LEU A 100 44.77 -5.99 -4.70
CA LEU A 100 43.57 -5.20 -4.44
C LEU A 100 43.31 -5.20 -2.95
N THR A 101 43.15 -4.03 -2.33
CA THR A 101 42.77 -3.90 -0.92
C THR A 101 41.56 -2.98 -0.80
N ILE A 102 40.56 -3.42 -0.10
CA ILE A 102 39.36 -2.65 0.21
C ILE A 102 39.37 -2.38 1.72
N MET A 103 39.42 -1.12 2.09
CA MET A 103 39.27 -0.69 3.47
C MET A 103 37.82 -0.29 3.69
N LEU A 104 37.21 -0.91 4.68
CA LEU A 104 35.83 -0.66 5.12
C LEU A 104 35.89 0.01 6.48
N HIS A 105 35.18 1.13 6.62
CA HIS A 105 35.13 1.87 7.89
C HIS A 105 33.68 2.19 8.22
N SER A 106 33.24 1.79 9.44
CA SER A 106 31.86 1.95 9.86
C SER A 106 31.75 2.10 11.38
N GLY A 107 30.83 2.94 11.82
CA GLY A 107 30.38 3.00 13.21
C GLY A 107 29.28 1.99 13.55
N TYR A 108 28.84 1.16 12.60
CA TYR A 108 27.80 0.15 12.78
C TYR A 108 28.39 -1.25 12.91
N PRO A 109 28.48 -1.83 14.13
CA PRO A 109 29.20 -3.10 14.37
C PRO A 109 28.68 -4.28 13.54
N ASN A 110 27.38 -4.34 13.29
CA ASN A 110 26.74 -5.44 12.57
C ASN A 110 26.95 -5.39 11.05
N TRP A 111 27.53 -4.32 10.52
CA TRP A 111 27.66 -4.10 9.08
C TRP A 111 29.11 -4.07 8.61
N ILE A 112 30.02 -3.82 9.54
CA ILE A 112 31.43 -3.69 9.17
C ILE A 112 31.98 -4.99 8.59
N GLY A 113 32.77 -4.86 7.53
CA GLY A 113 33.41 -6.00 6.87
C GLY A 113 32.48 -6.77 5.92
N SER A 114 31.18 -6.46 5.87
CA SER A 114 30.26 -7.10 4.93
C SER A 114 30.44 -6.48 3.53
N LEU A 115 30.75 -7.32 2.57
CA LEU A 115 30.68 -7.00 1.14
C LEU A 115 29.54 -7.83 0.52
N ASP A 116 28.50 -7.13 0.10
CA ASP A 116 27.45 -7.77 -0.67
C ASP A 116 27.84 -7.70 -2.15
N TYR A 117 27.67 -8.78 -2.85
CA TYR A 117 27.84 -8.79 -4.31
C TYR A 117 29.18 -8.23 -4.81
N PHE A 118 30.24 -9.02 -4.69
CA PHE A 118 31.54 -8.67 -5.21
C PHE A 118 31.79 -9.35 -6.58
N MET A 119 32.05 -8.57 -7.61
CA MET A 119 32.37 -9.06 -8.96
C MET A 119 33.54 -8.29 -9.58
N LEU A 120 34.41 -9.03 -10.22
CA LEU A 120 35.46 -8.50 -11.10
C LEU A 120 35.15 -8.94 -12.54
N GLY A 121 35.10 -8.01 -13.48
CA GLY A 121 34.78 -8.34 -14.86
C GLY A 121 34.49 -7.16 -15.76
N SER A 122 33.87 -7.43 -16.93
CA SER A 122 33.51 -6.39 -17.88
C SER A 122 32.22 -5.66 -17.49
N SER A 123 32.14 -4.38 -17.82
CA SER A 123 30.92 -3.56 -17.65
C SER A 123 29.68 -4.19 -18.28
N ARG A 124 29.81 -4.91 -19.40
CA ARG A 124 28.68 -5.61 -20.03
C ARG A 124 28.10 -6.72 -19.15
N LEU A 125 28.95 -7.49 -18.47
CA LEU A 125 28.52 -8.56 -17.55
C LEU A 125 27.76 -7.96 -16.33
N PHE A 126 28.29 -6.87 -15.80
CA PHE A 126 27.67 -6.14 -14.68
C PHE A 126 26.29 -5.61 -15.05
N LEU A 127 26.18 -4.91 -16.17
CA LEU A 127 24.92 -4.37 -16.66
C LEU A 127 23.87 -5.45 -16.88
N ARG A 128 24.27 -6.62 -17.42
CA ARG A 128 23.34 -7.74 -17.61
C ARG A 128 22.79 -8.28 -16.29
N ASN A 129 23.63 -8.48 -15.30
CA ASN A 129 23.20 -9.03 -14.01
C ASN A 129 22.37 -8.02 -13.21
N LEU A 130 22.74 -6.74 -13.24
CA LEU A 130 21.98 -5.65 -12.63
C LEU A 130 20.61 -5.50 -13.31
N SER A 131 20.54 -5.55 -14.65
CA SER A 131 19.29 -5.35 -15.36
C SER A 131 18.24 -6.43 -15.10
N LEU A 132 18.64 -7.67 -14.80
CA LEU A 132 17.71 -8.74 -14.43
C LEU A 132 17.05 -8.47 -13.06
N ALA A 133 17.84 -8.08 -12.06
CA ALA A 133 17.30 -7.71 -10.75
C ALA A 133 16.41 -6.45 -10.85
N ASP A 134 16.88 -5.43 -11.56
CA ASP A 134 16.14 -4.20 -11.79
C ASP A 134 14.81 -4.45 -12.54
N ALA A 135 14.77 -5.35 -13.52
CA ALA A 135 13.56 -5.68 -14.26
C ALA A 135 12.45 -6.23 -13.35
N ILE A 136 12.80 -7.02 -12.35
CA ILE A 136 11.83 -7.54 -11.37
C ILE A 136 11.31 -6.43 -10.48
N TYR A 137 12.16 -5.56 -9.96
CA TYR A 137 11.74 -4.39 -9.18
C TYR A 137 10.85 -3.46 -10.01
N ILE A 138 11.26 -3.12 -11.24
CA ILE A 138 10.49 -2.25 -12.14
C ILE A 138 9.15 -2.88 -12.49
N SER A 139 9.07 -4.20 -12.73
CA SER A 139 7.80 -4.86 -12.99
C SER A 139 6.86 -4.82 -11.80
N SER A 140 7.37 -5.04 -10.59
CA SER A 140 6.57 -4.95 -9.34
C SER A 140 6.06 -3.53 -9.09
N LEU A 141 6.91 -2.52 -9.32
CA LEU A 141 6.52 -1.10 -9.25
C LEU A 141 5.46 -0.75 -10.29
N SER A 142 5.63 -1.22 -11.53
CA SER A 142 4.67 -0.97 -12.61
C SER A 142 3.29 -1.55 -12.28
N VAL A 143 3.25 -2.76 -11.73
CA VAL A 143 2.00 -3.38 -11.26
C VAL A 143 1.37 -2.56 -10.13
N ALA A 144 2.14 -2.14 -9.13
CA ALA A 144 1.62 -1.35 -8.03
C ALA A 144 1.08 0.02 -8.49
N VAL A 145 1.78 0.69 -9.40
CA VAL A 145 1.33 1.95 -10.02
C VAL A 145 0.05 1.74 -10.83
N ALA A 146 -0.03 0.69 -11.66
CA ALA A 146 -1.21 0.37 -12.44
C ALA A 146 -2.43 0.12 -11.53
N LEU A 147 -2.25 -0.58 -10.41
CA LEU A 147 -3.30 -0.80 -9.43
C LEU A 147 -3.76 0.50 -8.76
N ILE A 148 -2.84 1.41 -8.41
CA ILE A 148 -3.19 2.73 -7.87
C ILE A 148 -4.01 3.54 -8.89
N VAL A 149 -3.55 3.60 -10.14
CA VAL A 149 -4.26 4.32 -11.21
C VAL A 149 -5.66 3.73 -11.39
N PHE A 150 -5.79 2.40 -11.43
CA PHE A 150 -7.08 1.73 -11.50
C PHE A 150 -8.01 2.09 -10.33
N LEU A 151 -7.50 2.09 -9.08
CA LEU A 151 -8.28 2.46 -7.90
C LEU A 151 -8.73 3.93 -7.93
N ILE A 152 -7.86 4.83 -8.38
CA ILE A 152 -8.18 6.26 -8.52
C ILE A 152 -9.25 6.46 -9.61
N MET A 153 -9.13 5.78 -10.75
CA MET A 153 -10.11 5.85 -11.82
C MET A 153 -11.47 5.30 -11.37
N ASP A 154 -11.49 4.17 -10.65
CA ASP A 154 -12.73 3.61 -10.10
C ASP A 154 -13.39 4.56 -9.09
N LEU A 155 -12.59 5.21 -8.24
CA LEU A 155 -13.05 6.21 -7.28
C LEU A 155 -13.65 7.44 -7.96
N ALA A 156 -13.01 7.92 -9.04
CA ALA A 156 -13.45 9.08 -9.81
C ALA A 156 -14.73 8.79 -10.62
N TRP A 157 -14.80 7.62 -11.26
CA TRP A 157 -15.92 7.27 -12.14
C TRP A 157 -17.22 6.98 -11.39
N ARG A 158 -17.16 6.32 -10.24
CA ARG A 158 -18.36 5.81 -9.54
C ARG A 158 -18.89 6.69 -8.44
N GLY A 159 -18.26 7.83 -8.17
CA GLY A 159 -18.63 8.69 -7.06
C GLY A 159 -18.35 8.06 -5.69
N ALA A 160 -18.10 8.87 -4.70
CA ALA A 160 -17.61 8.42 -3.42
C ALA A 160 -18.74 8.15 -2.42
N LYS A 161 -19.35 6.96 -2.42
CA LYS A 161 -20.09 6.50 -1.23
C LYS A 161 -19.08 6.26 -0.09
N ALA A 162 -19.39 6.73 1.13
CA ALA A 162 -18.41 6.88 2.23
C ALA A 162 -17.65 5.58 2.61
N GLY A 163 -18.33 4.43 2.59
CA GLY A 163 -17.71 3.13 2.95
C GLY A 163 -16.68 2.65 1.91
N ARG A 164 -17.01 2.72 0.63
CA ARG A 164 -16.14 2.35 -0.49
C ARG A 164 -14.88 3.21 -0.54
N ARG A 165 -15.05 4.52 -0.36
CA ARG A 165 -13.95 5.48 -0.37
C ARG A 165 -12.87 5.14 0.64
N ARG A 166 -13.25 4.73 1.86
CA ARG A 166 -12.28 4.38 2.91
C ARG A 166 -11.42 3.18 2.52
N MET A 167 -12.02 2.08 2.07
CA MET A 167 -11.29 0.88 1.67
C MET A 167 -10.33 1.16 0.52
N GLN A 168 -10.76 1.87 -0.52
CA GLN A 168 -9.92 2.23 -1.66
C GLN A 168 -8.74 3.13 -1.24
N LEU A 169 -8.98 4.10 -0.35
CA LEU A 169 -7.91 4.96 0.17
C LEU A 169 -6.87 4.17 0.97
N TYR A 170 -7.29 3.17 1.76
CA TYR A 170 -6.34 2.31 2.49
C TYR A 170 -5.55 1.40 1.54
N LEU A 171 -6.17 0.88 0.48
CA LEU A 171 -5.48 0.12 -0.55
C LEU A 171 -4.46 0.99 -1.30
N ILE A 172 -4.83 2.22 -1.67
CA ILE A 172 -3.90 3.18 -2.29
C ILE A 172 -2.74 3.50 -1.34
N ALA A 173 -3.01 3.73 -0.06
CA ALA A 173 -1.98 4.02 0.94
C ALA A 173 -1.01 2.83 1.12
N PHE A 174 -1.52 1.60 1.13
CA PHE A 174 -0.70 0.40 1.18
C PHE A 174 0.19 0.26 -0.05
N LEU A 175 -0.39 0.41 -1.26
CA LEU A 175 0.36 0.33 -2.51
C LEU A 175 1.40 1.45 -2.64
N ALA A 176 1.09 2.66 -2.19
CA ALA A 176 2.03 3.77 -2.16
C ALA A 176 3.21 3.49 -1.19
N SER A 177 2.91 2.95 0.01
CA SER A 177 3.95 2.52 0.95
C SER A 177 4.80 1.40 0.36
N PHE A 178 4.20 0.45 -0.35
CA PHE A 178 4.91 -0.63 -1.04
C PHE A 178 5.82 -0.09 -2.16
N ILE A 179 5.35 0.86 -2.96
CA ILE A 179 6.15 1.52 -4.01
C ILE A 179 7.38 2.18 -3.39
N LEU A 180 7.20 3.00 -2.36
CA LEU A 180 8.29 3.71 -1.71
C LEU A 180 9.27 2.74 -1.02
N TRP A 181 8.77 1.69 -0.37
CA TRP A 181 9.60 0.63 0.20
C TRP A 181 10.41 -0.10 -0.87
N THR A 182 9.77 -0.51 -1.98
CA THR A 182 10.43 -1.20 -3.10
C THR A 182 11.48 -0.32 -3.75
N THR A 183 11.20 0.98 -3.90
CA THR A 183 12.14 1.96 -4.46
C THR A 183 13.40 2.07 -3.61
N GLY A 184 13.23 2.17 -2.27
CA GLY A 184 14.34 2.25 -1.34
C GLY A 184 15.15 0.96 -1.21
N THR A 185 14.51 -0.20 -1.44
CA THR A 185 15.17 -1.52 -1.40
C THR A 185 15.93 -1.84 -2.71
N SER A 186 15.47 -1.28 -3.85
CA SER A 186 16.07 -1.56 -5.16
C SER A 186 17.47 -0.96 -5.29
N SER A 187 18.31 -1.61 -6.13
CA SER A 187 19.61 -1.07 -6.52
C SER A 187 19.49 0.04 -7.57
N PHE A 188 18.39 0.10 -8.29
CA PHE A 188 18.19 0.93 -9.46
C PHE A 188 18.20 2.43 -9.12
N PHE A 189 17.38 2.86 -8.14
CA PHE A 189 17.24 4.27 -7.81
C PHE A 189 18.50 4.88 -7.16
N PRO A 190 19.11 4.26 -6.13
CA PRO A 190 20.37 4.76 -5.58
C PRO A 190 21.50 4.86 -6.61
N ARG A 191 21.53 3.94 -7.59
CA ARG A 191 22.54 3.93 -8.63
C ARG A 191 22.36 5.07 -9.65
N ILE A 192 21.12 5.44 -10.00
CA ILE A 192 20.84 6.49 -10.99
C ILE A 192 20.86 7.88 -10.37
N TYR A 193 20.24 8.03 -9.22
CA TYR A 193 20.02 9.33 -8.60
C TYR A 193 20.99 9.64 -7.45
N GLY A 194 21.82 8.66 -7.03
CA GLY A 194 22.59 8.78 -5.81
C GLY A 194 21.71 8.82 -4.56
N MET A 195 22.11 9.59 -3.53
CA MET A 195 21.36 9.79 -2.28
C MET A 195 21.02 8.46 -1.57
N ALA A 196 21.99 7.57 -1.39
CA ALA A 196 21.79 6.27 -0.75
C ALA A 196 21.10 6.39 0.61
N ASP A 197 21.45 7.42 1.39
CA ASP A 197 20.89 7.73 2.70
C ASP A 197 19.38 7.99 2.62
N LEU A 198 18.94 8.82 1.67
CA LEU A 198 17.52 9.15 1.48
C LEU A 198 16.69 7.90 1.14
N TRP A 199 17.19 7.06 0.23
CA TRP A 199 16.50 5.84 -0.17
C TRP A 199 16.42 4.84 0.98
N TRP A 200 17.48 4.77 1.80
CA TRP A 200 17.52 3.94 2.99
C TRP A 200 16.50 4.38 4.04
N GLU A 201 16.43 5.68 4.34
CA GLU A 201 15.44 6.24 5.26
C GLU A 201 14.00 6.02 4.78
N ILE A 202 13.73 6.25 3.49
CA ILE A 202 12.43 5.97 2.88
C ILE A 202 12.08 4.49 3.06
N HIS A 203 13.00 3.58 2.79
CA HIS A 203 12.80 2.14 2.97
C HIS A 203 12.41 1.80 4.41
N LEU A 204 13.16 2.27 5.40
CA LEU A 204 12.91 2.00 6.81
C LEU A 204 11.56 2.56 7.27
N VAL A 205 11.27 3.82 6.97
CA VAL A 205 10.00 4.46 7.35
C VAL A 205 8.81 3.71 6.74
N MET A 206 8.89 3.33 5.46
CA MET A 206 7.80 2.60 4.80
C MET A 206 7.65 1.18 5.34
N LEU A 207 8.73 0.52 5.76
CA LEU A 207 8.70 -0.78 6.42
C LEU A 207 7.84 -0.74 7.70
N TYR A 208 7.93 0.34 8.49
CA TYR A 208 7.11 0.52 9.70
C TYR A 208 5.66 0.93 9.39
N ILE A 209 5.41 1.62 8.29
CA ILE A 209 4.06 2.08 7.89
C ILE A 209 3.22 0.95 7.27
N MET A 210 3.83 0.03 6.51
CA MET A 210 3.11 -1.05 5.81
C MET A 210 2.23 -1.91 6.73
N PRO A 211 2.66 -2.35 7.93
CA PRO A 211 1.79 -3.10 8.85
C PRO A 211 0.56 -2.31 9.30
N LEU A 212 0.67 -0.98 9.45
CA LEU A 212 -0.45 -0.11 9.83
C LEU A 212 -1.52 -0.06 8.74
N THR A 213 -1.10 0.14 7.49
CA THR A 213 -2.01 0.16 6.35
C THR A 213 -2.65 -1.21 6.11
N CYS A 214 -1.89 -2.30 6.26
CA CYS A 214 -2.39 -3.67 6.18
C CYS A 214 -3.43 -3.98 7.28
N ALA A 215 -3.17 -3.56 8.51
CA ALA A 215 -4.12 -3.71 9.62
C ALA A 215 -5.40 -2.89 9.39
N ARG A 216 -5.31 -1.68 8.83
CA ARG A 216 -6.49 -0.87 8.48
C ARG A 216 -7.34 -1.55 7.40
N ILE A 217 -6.73 -2.08 6.35
CA ILE A 217 -7.45 -2.85 5.32
C ILE A 217 -8.15 -4.05 5.96
N THR A 218 -7.44 -4.79 6.80
CA THR A 218 -7.98 -5.97 7.50
C THR A 218 -9.17 -5.60 8.37
N GLN A 219 -9.13 -4.45 9.06
CA GLN A 219 -10.22 -3.98 9.92
C GLN A 219 -11.54 -3.75 9.17
N GLU A 220 -11.48 -3.35 7.89
CA GLU A 220 -12.68 -3.11 7.05
C GLU A 220 -13.37 -4.40 6.58
N ILE A 221 -12.67 -5.53 6.57
CA ILE A 221 -13.18 -6.79 6.01
C ILE A 221 -13.48 -7.87 7.05
N VAL A 222 -12.95 -7.75 8.27
CA VAL A 222 -13.19 -8.75 9.33
C VAL A 222 -14.53 -8.55 10.03
N ALA A 223 -15.03 -9.63 10.65
CA ALA A 223 -16.23 -9.57 11.45
C ALA A 223 -16.08 -8.60 12.64
N PRO A 224 -17.16 -7.91 13.06
CA PRO A 224 -17.12 -6.85 14.08
C PRO A 224 -16.44 -7.25 15.40
N HIS A 225 -16.62 -8.49 15.85
CA HIS A 225 -16.01 -9.00 17.08
C HIS A 225 -14.48 -9.17 17.01
N TYR A 226 -13.88 -9.15 15.81
CA TYR A 226 -12.42 -9.21 15.63
C TYR A 226 -11.78 -7.83 15.48
N THR A 227 -12.54 -6.76 15.27
CA THR A 227 -12.01 -5.41 15.02
C THR A 227 -11.14 -4.90 16.16
N ALA A 228 -11.47 -5.25 17.42
CA ALA A 228 -10.69 -4.89 18.59
C ALA A 228 -9.27 -5.49 18.56
N ARG A 229 -9.12 -6.77 18.12
CA ARG A 229 -7.80 -7.42 17.98
C ARG A 229 -6.95 -6.75 16.91
N VAL A 230 -7.55 -6.48 15.74
CA VAL A 230 -6.85 -5.78 14.65
C VAL A 230 -6.42 -4.39 15.09
N ARG A 231 -7.28 -3.67 15.84
CA ARG A 231 -6.94 -2.37 16.42
C ARG A 231 -5.76 -2.46 17.38
N MET A 232 -5.71 -3.49 18.23
CA MET A 232 -4.58 -3.70 19.14
C MET A 232 -3.27 -3.89 18.39
N ILE A 233 -3.26 -4.72 17.33
CA ILE A 233 -2.08 -4.90 16.46
C ILE A 233 -1.65 -3.56 15.87
N MET A 234 -2.60 -2.78 15.35
CA MET A 234 -2.33 -1.47 14.78
C MET A 234 -1.72 -0.51 15.80
N VAL A 235 -2.24 -0.48 17.04
CA VAL A 235 -1.71 0.37 18.13
C VAL A 235 -0.28 -0.01 18.48
N VAL A 236 0.03 -1.31 18.57
CA VAL A 236 1.40 -1.79 18.84
C VAL A 236 2.37 -1.28 17.78
N PHE A 237 2.04 -1.43 16.48
CA PHE A 237 2.91 -0.93 15.41
C PHE A 237 2.97 0.59 15.35
N ALA A 238 1.88 1.31 15.64
CA ALA A 238 1.87 2.76 15.71
C ALA A 238 2.76 3.28 16.85
N LEU A 239 2.73 2.64 18.01
CA LEU A 239 3.60 2.98 19.14
C LEU A 239 5.06 2.71 18.80
N LEU A 240 5.35 1.55 18.20
CA LEU A 240 6.72 1.20 17.81
C LEU A 240 7.28 2.19 16.78
N PHE A 241 6.47 2.55 15.77
CA PHE A 241 6.83 3.58 14.79
C PHE A 241 7.05 4.94 15.44
N GLY A 242 6.15 5.35 16.36
CA GLY A 242 6.29 6.61 17.09
C GLY A 242 7.56 6.66 17.94
N ILE A 243 7.88 5.58 18.66
CA ILE A 243 9.12 5.46 19.45
C ILE A 243 10.34 5.55 18.53
N ALA A 244 10.35 4.81 17.42
CA ALA A 244 11.44 4.84 16.45
C ALA A 244 11.65 6.25 15.87
N THR A 245 10.56 6.92 15.47
CA THR A 245 10.60 8.27 14.91
C THR A 245 11.15 9.30 15.92
N VAL A 246 10.65 9.26 17.17
CA VAL A 246 11.13 10.18 18.22
C VAL A 246 12.62 9.94 18.51
N ALA A 247 13.02 8.68 18.59
CA ALA A 247 14.41 8.32 18.84
C ALA A 247 15.34 8.73 17.69
N GLU A 248 14.88 8.64 16.44
CA GLU A 248 15.62 9.11 15.27
C GLU A 248 15.80 10.65 15.30
N LEU A 249 14.73 11.39 15.60
CA LEU A 249 14.78 12.84 15.73
C LEU A 249 15.73 13.32 16.85
N LEU A 250 15.96 12.47 17.86
CA LEU A 250 16.95 12.71 18.92
C LEU A 250 18.38 12.30 18.53
N GLY A 251 18.61 11.87 17.28
CA GLY A 251 19.92 11.45 16.79
C GLY A 251 20.42 10.11 17.33
N LEU A 252 19.50 9.26 17.79
CA LEU A 252 19.84 7.96 18.38
C LEU A 252 19.91 6.81 17.36
N ASP A 253 19.68 7.08 16.06
CA ASP A 253 19.74 6.10 14.95
C ASP A 253 18.96 4.81 15.23
N ARG A 254 17.69 4.94 15.63
CA ARG A 254 16.91 3.86 16.22
C ARG A 254 15.99 3.10 15.28
N PHE A 255 15.66 3.59 14.09
CA PHE A 255 14.89 2.81 13.13
C PHE A 255 15.56 1.45 12.88
N MET A 256 16.86 1.47 12.63
CA MET A 256 17.64 0.28 12.39
C MET A 256 17.86 -0.57 13.65
N ASN A 257 18.18 0.08 14.76
CA ASN A 257 18.44 -0.62 16.03
C ASN A 257 17.19 -1.29 16.62
N LEU A 258 15.98 -0.85 16.23
CA LEU A 258 14.73 -1.47 16.66
C LEU A 258 14.25 -2.59 15.73
N LEU A 259 14.95 -2.89 14.64
CA LEU A 259 14.56 -3.97 13.72
C LEU A 259 14.55 -5.34 14.40
N PHE A 260 15.44 -5.59 15.36
CA PHE A 260 15.45 -6.84 16.13
C PHE A 260 14.15 -7.08 16.91
N LEU A 261 13.46 -6.00 17.34
CA LEU A 261 12.16 -6.06 17.98
C LEU A 261 11.02 -6.03 16.95
N PHE A 262 11.20 -5.28 15.87
CA PHE A 262 10.20 -5.10 14.82
C PHE A 262 9.88 -6.41 14.09
N TYR A 263 10.88 -7.18 13.65
CA TYR A 263 10.65 -8.40 12.86
C TYR A 263 9.90 -9.50 13.63
N PRO A 264 10.22 -9.84 14.89
CA PRO A 264 9.41 -10.77 15.67
C PRO A 264 7.96 -10.28 15.88
N LEU A 265 7.77 -8.99 16.16
CA LEU A 265 6.43 -8.40 16.29
C LEU A 265 5.68 -8.42 14.97
N LEU A 266 6.35 -8.16 13.85
CA LEU A 266 5.76 -8.27 12.51
C LEU A 266 5.27 -9.69 12.22
N LEU A 267 6.09 -10.70 12.52
CA LEU A 267 5.71 -12.10 12.35
C LEU A 267 4.49 -12.46 13.21
N ILE A 268 4.51 -12.12 14.49
CA ILE A 268 3.39 -12.35 15.40
C ILE A 268 2.14 -11.61 14.91
N GLY A 269 2.27 -10.35 14.53
CA GLY A 269 1.19 -9.53 13.99
C GLY A 269 0.58 -10.14 12.73
N CYS A 270 1.40 -10.57 11.78
CA CYS A 270 0.95 -11.25 10.55
C CYS A 270 0.22 -12.56 10.86
N LEU A 271 0.75 -13.40 11.75
CA LEU A 271 0.10 -14.65 12.15
C LEU A 271 -1.27 -14.39 12.81
N LEU A 272 -1.37 -13.38 13.67
CA LEU A 272 -2.64 -12.97 14.28
C LEU A 272 -3.62 -12.42 13.25
N LEU A 273 -3.16 -11.64 12.26
CA LEU A 273 -3.99 -11.16 11.15
C LEU A 273 -4.49 -12.32 10.29
N VAL A 274 -3.62 -13.26 9.91
CA VAL A 274 -4.01 -14.46 9.15
C VAL A 274 -5.04 -15.29 9.92
N TYR A 275 -4.79 -15.56 11.21
CA TYR A 275 -5.75 -16.26 12.06
C TYR A 275 -7.11 -15.56 12.07
N THR A 276 -7.11 -14.24 12.25
CA THR A 276 -8.33 -13.43 12.30
C THR A 276 -9.08 -13.44 10.97
N LEU A 277 -8.37 -13.32 9.85
CA LEU A 277 -8.93 -13.37 8.51
C LEU A 277 -9.50 -14.75 8.17
N VAL A 278 -8.78 -15.83 8.48
CA VAL A 278 -9.25 -17.20 8.25
C VAL A 278 -10.53 -17.46 9.05
N ARG A 279 -10.55 -17.13 10.33
CA ARG A 279 -11.76 -17.29 11.17
C ARG A 279 -12.92 -16.43 10.68
N SER A 280 -12.66 -15.21 10.22
CA SER A 280 -13.68 -14.32 9.66
C SER A 280 -14.21 -14.79 8.29
N SER A 281 -13.39 -15.46 7.48
CA SER A 281 -13.77 -15.94 6.14
C SER A 281 -14.82 -17.02 6.15
N TRP A 282 -14.89 -17.81 7.23
CA TRP A 282 -15.86 -18.91 7.38
C TRP A 282 -17.26 -18.42 7.72
N THR A 283 -17.36 -17.24 8.35
CA THR A 283 -18.60 -16.78 8.98
C THR A 283 -19.09 -15.43 8.48
N TYR A 284 -18.23 -14.64 7.81
CA TYR A 284 -18.57 -13.24 7.55
C TYR A 284 -18.30 -12.77 6.12
N HIS A 285 -17.06 -12.83 5.64
CA HIS A 285 -16.71 -12.21 4.35
C HIS A 285 -15.72 -13.04 3.53
N PRO A 286 -16.05 -13.43 2.28
CA PRO A 286 -15.12 -14.20 1.44
C PRO A 286 -13.81 -13.50 1.08
N ALA A 287 -13.78 -12.15 1.04
CA ALA A 287 -12.56 -11.38 0.82
C ALA A 287 -11.44 -11.71 1.82
N CYS A 288 -11.81 -12.15 3.05
CA CYS A 288 -10.85 -12.56 4.06
C CYS A 288 -9.95 -13.72 3.62
N ARG A 289 -10.43 -14.61 2.72
CA ARG A 289 -9.60 -15.70 2.15
C ARG A 289 -8.46 -15.14 1.31
N TYR A 290 -8.77 -14.24 0.40
CA TYR A 290 -7.77 -13.63 -0.49
C TYR A 290 -6.81 -12.73 0.30
N GLY A 291 -7.31 -12.01 1.31
CA GLY A 291 -6.48 -11.23 2.23
C GLY A 291 -5.51 -12.10 3.02
N SER A 292 -5.95 -13.28 3.51
CA SER A 292 -5.07 -14.22 4.20
C SER A 292 -3.97 -14.76 3.29
N PHE A 293 -4.27 -15.10 2.02
CA PHE A 293 -3.27 -15.52 1.05
C PHE A 293 -2.23 -14.42 0.78
N ALA A 294 -2.67 -13.16 0.65
CA ALA A 294 -1.75 -12.04 0.44
C ALA A 294 -0.77 -11.88 1.63
N ILE A 295 -1.27 -11.94 2.88
CA ILE A 295 -0.43 -11.84 4.07
C ILE A 295 0.49 -13.06 4.22
N ILE A 296 0.00 -14.27 3.94
CA ILE A 296 0.84 -15.48 3.95
C ILE A 296 1.99 -15.34 2.95
N ALA A 297 1.72 -14.82 1.74
CA ALA A 297 2.77 -14.56 0.76
C ALA A 297 3.84 -13.58 1.28
N ILE A 298 3.41 -12.49 1.96
CA ILE A 298 4.34 -11.54 2.59
C ILE A 298 5.20 -12.24 3.64
N VAL A 299 4.61 -13.10 4.48
CA VAL A 299 5.34 -13.84 5.52
C VAL A 299 6.34 -14.82 4.91
N ILE A 300 5.95 -15.55 3.87
CA ILE A 300 6.83 -16.52 3.20
C ILE A 300 8.00 -15.79 2.53
N PHE A 301 7.72 -14.82 1.68
CA PHE A 301 8.78 -14.10 0.97
C PHE A 301 9.64 -13.26 1.91
N GLY A 302 9.06 -12.59 2.90
CA GLY A 302 9.81 -11.86 3.92
C GLY A 302 10.65 -12.78 4.80
N GLY A 303 10.17 -13.98 5.10
CA GLY A 303 10.93 -15.01 5.81
C GLY A 303 12.11 -15.53 4.99
N ILE A 304 11.93 -15.74 3.69
CA ILE A 304 13.01 -16.09 2.76
C ILE A 304 14.09 -15.01 2.75
N ASP A 305 13.68 -13.72 2.66
CA ASP A 305 14.60 -12.59 2.70
C ASP A 305 15.36 -12.51 4.02
N ALA A 306 14.68 -12.73 5.15
CA ALA A 306 15.30 -12.73 6.47
C ALA A 306 16.33 -13.87 6.65
N LEU A 307 15.99 -15.09 6.20
CA LEU A 307 16.93 -16.21 6.21
C LEU A 307 18.12 -15.96 5.28
N HIS A 308 17.86 -15.36 4.14
CA HIS A 308 18.90 -15.00 3.18
C HIS A 308 19.89 -13.98 3.78
N TRP A 309 19.37 -13.02 4.51
CA TRP A 309 20.15 -12.02 5.22
C TRP A 309 21.04 -12.65 6.29
N GLU A 310 20.50 -13.56 7.10
CA GLU A 310 21.24 -14.19 8.22
C GLU A 310 22.36 -15.12 7.74
N TYR A 311 22.12 -15.87 6.68
CA TYR A 311 23.07 -16.89 6.24
C TYR A 311 24.07 -16.41 5.17
N HIS A 312 24.01 -15.19 4.69
CA HIS A 312 24.88 -14.60 3.64
C HIS A 312 25.16 -15.48 2.43
N GLN A 313 24.39 -16.58 2.25
CA GLN A 313 24.71 -17.65 1.32
C GLN A 313 24.35 -17.40 -0.13
N LEU A 314 23.54 -16.40 -0.40
CA LEU A 314 23.08 -16.09 -1.75
C LEU A 314 23.31 -14.60 -2.00
N SER A 315 24.25 -14.29 -2.86
CA SER A 315 24.51 -12.93 -3.38
C SER A 315 23.36 -12.44 -4.29
N VAL A 316 22.11 -12.55 -3.81
CA VAL A 316 20.95 -12.15 -4.61
C VAL A 316 20.67 -10.69 -4.36
N MET A 317 20.81 -9.89 -5.40
CA MET A 317 20.44 -8.47 -5.41
C MET A 317 18.94 -8.23 -5.28
N LEU A 318 18.14 -9.28 -5.11
CA LEU A 318 16.70 -9.23 -5.21
C LEU A 318 16.06 -9.61 -3.88
N SER A 319 15.29 -8.68 -3.31
CA SER A 319 14.35 -9.01 -2.25
C SER A 319 13.18 -9.81 -2.82
N THR A 320 12.97 -11.03 -2.30
CA THR A 320 11.85 -11.89 -2.74
C THR A 320 10.50 -11.33 -2.27
N THR A 321 10.48 -10.48 -1.26
CA THR A 321 9.25 -9.84 -0.74
C THR A 321 8.53 -9.00 -1.81
N VAL A 322 9.24 -8.51 -2.84
CA VAL A 322 8.60 -7.78 -3.96
C VAL A 322 7.58 -8.63 -4.72
N PHE A 323 7.71 -9.96 -4.70
CA PHE A 323 6.74 -10.85 -5.33
C PHE A 323 5.40 -10.91 -4.58
N SER A 324 5.33 -10.48 -3.32
CA SER A 324 4.09 -10.46 -2.55
C SER A 324 3.02 -9.56 -3.15
N ILE A 325 3.41 -8.56 -3.98
CA ILE A 325 2.45 -7.70 -4.68
C ILE A 325 1.56 -8.50 -5.63
N TYR A 326 2.12 -9.50 -6.31
CA TYR A 326 1.35 -10.34 -7.24
C TYR A 326 0.32 -11.19 -6.50
N ALA A 327 0.63 -11.66 -5.29
CA ALA A 327 -0.32 -12.37 -4.44
C ALA A 327 -1.44 -11.48 -3.90
N SER A 328 -1.25 -10.15 -3.86
CA SER A 328 -2.27 -9.19 -3.44
C SER A 328 -3.29 -8.86 -4.55
N ILE A 329 -2.97 -9.11 -5.81
CA ILE A 329 -3.84 -8.81 -6.97
C ILE A 329 -5.23 -9.46 -6.84
N PRO A 330 -5.38 -10.78 -6.59
CA PRO A 330 -6.69 -11.40 -6.45
C PRO A 330 -7.51 -10.79 -5.31
N PHE A 331 -6.88 -10.39 -4.21
CA PHE A 331 -7.53 -9.73 -3.09
C PHE A 331 -8.10 -8.36 -3.49
N ILE A 332 -7.31 -7.55 -4.18
CA ILE A 332 -7.72 -6.21 -4.64
C ILE A 332 -8.90 -6.33 -5.62
N PHE A 333 -8.77 -7.19 -6.64
CA PHE A 333 -9.84 -7.39 -7.62
C PHE A 333 -11.12 -7.96 -6.99
N TYR A 334 -10.98 -8.92 -6.06
CA TYR A 334 -12.14 -9.49 -5.39
C TYR A 334 -12.87 -8.43 -4.53
N THR A 335 -12.15 -7.64 -3.76
CA THR A 335 -12.75 -6.59 -2.92
C THR A 335 -13.49 -5.54 -3.75
N ILE A 336 -12.91 -5.13 -4.88
CA ILE A 336 -13.54 -4.18 -5.80
C ILE A 336 -14.81 -4.79 -6.43
N ARG A 337 -14.71 -6.03 -6.94
CA ARG A 337 -15.87 -6.74 -7.51
C ARG A 337 -17.01 -6.88 -6.51
N GLU A 338 -16.70 -7.27 -5.29
CA GLU A 338 -17.68 -7.42 -4.23
C GLU A 338 -18.37 -6.10 -3.90
N GLN A 339 -17.60 -5.00 -3.84
CA GLN A 339 -18.16 -3.67 -3.66
C GLN A 339 -19.06 -3.25 -4.82
N MET A 340 -18.69 -3.57 -6.06
CA MET A 340 -19.54 -3.34 -7.24
C MET A 340 -20.88 -4.04 -7.15
N LEU A 341 -20.88 -5.32 -6.79
CA LEU A 341 -22.10 -6.10 -6.67
C LEU A 341 -23.04 -5.59 -5.57
N ARG A 342 -22.47 -5.18 -4.43
CA ARG A 342 -23.25 -4.58 -3.34
C ARG A 342 -23.86 -3.23 -3.72
N ASP A 343 -23.11 -2.40 -4.45
CA ASP A 343 -23.64 -1.11 -4.89
C ASP A 343 -24.76 -1.26 -5.92
N ALA A 344 -24.64 -2.24 -6.83
CA ALA A 344 -25.70 -2.56 -7.77
C ALA A 344 -26.97 -3.04 -7.05
N ALA A 345 -26.83 -3.96 -6.09
CA ALA A 345 -27.95 -4.44 -5.30
C ALA A 345 -28.61 -3.32 -4.46
N LEU A 346 -27.82 -2.43 -3.86
CA LEU A 346 -28.34 -1.27 -3.14
C LEU A 346 -29.07 -0.27 -4.06
N ALA A 347 -28.58 -0.08 -5.28
CA ALA A 347 -29.23 0.79 -6.26
C ALA A 347 -30.61 0.22 -6.67
N GLU A 348 -30.69 -1.09 -6.93
CA GLU A 348 -31.91 -1.78 -7.26
C GLU A 348 -32.94 -1.70 -6.11
N GLN A 349 -32.53 -1.96 -4.86
CA GLN A 349 -33.41 -1.81 -3.70
C GLN A 349 -33.90 -0.36 -3.50
N ASN A 350 -33.05 0.64 -3.75
CA ASN A 350 -33.48 2.03 -3.66
C ASN A 350 -34.50 2.41 -4.73
N GLU A 351 -34.35 1.89 -5.97
CA GLU A 351 -35.34 2.11 -7.03
C GLU A 351 -36.67 1.45 -6.69
N GLU A 352 -36.66 0.25 -6.13
CA GLU A 352 -37.89 -0.44 -5.68
C GLU A 352 -38.58 0.32 -4.55
N LEU A 353 -37.83 0.76 -3.53
CA LEU A 353 -38.35 1.59 -2.43
C LEU A 353 -38.95 2.92 -2.92
N VAL A 354 -38.31 3.59 -3.86
CA VAL A 354 -38.83 4.85 -4.45
C VAL A 354 -40.16 4.56 -5.17
N ARG A 355 -40.23 3.47 -5.93
CA ARG A 355 -41.48 3.04 -6.63
C ARG A 355 -42.60 2.72 -5.65
N GLU A 356 -42.32 1.97 -4.57
CA GLU A 356 -43.30 1.68 -3.52
C GLU A 356 -43.81 2.96 -2.82
N LEU A 357 -42.88 3.90 -2.54
CA LEU A 357 -43.25 5.19 -1.96
C LEU A 357 -44.15 6.00 -2.90
N GLU A 358 -43.86 6.04 -4.19
CA GLU A 358 -44.68 6.75 -5.19
C GLU A 358 -46.10 6.13 -5.28
N ILE A 359 -46.19 4.79 -5.28
CA ILE A 359 -47.49 4.09 -5.26
C ILE A 359 -48.24 4.44 -3.97
N SER A 360 -47.64 4.29 -2.82
CA SER A 360 -48.25 4.59 -1.53
C SER A 360 -48.69 6.07 -1.41
N GLN A 361 -47.90 7.00 -1.92
CA GLN A 361 -48.27 8.42 -1.95
C GLN A 361 -49.47 8.68 -2.88
N ASN A 362 -49.48 8.06 -4.05
CA ASN A 362 -50.62 8.17 -4.99
C ASN A 362 -51.91 7.59 -4.39
N GLU A 363 -51.83 6.46 -3.69
CA GLU A 363 -53.00 5.86 -2.99
C GLU A 363 -53.45 6.78 -1.83
N ALA A 364 -52.53 7.32 -1.05
CA ALA A 364 -52.85 8.23 0.07
C ALA A 364 -53.42 9.59 -0.38
N GLN A 365 -53.27 9.97 -1.64
CA GLN A 365 -53.82 11.22 -2.22
C GLN A 365 -55.25 11.08 -2.79
N ARG A 366 -55.74 9.85 -2.91
CA ARG A 366 -57.05 9.59 -3.46
C ARG A 366 -58.05 9.16 -2.41
N ASP A 367 -59.33 9.47 -2.69
CA ASP A 367 -60.47 8.96 -1.91
C ASP A 367 -60.74 7.53 -2.34
N PHE A 368 -60.84 6.61 -1.36
CA PHE A 368 -60.96 5.17 -1.61
C PHE A 368 -62.29 4.79 -2.30
N LEU A 369 -63.34 5.63 -2.16
CA LEU A 369 -64.66 5.38 -2.69
C LEU A 369 -64.77 5.81 -4.14
N THR A 370 -64.31 7.00 -4.45
CA THR A 370 -64.54 7.69 -5.72
C THR A 370 -63.31 7.71 -6.63
N GLY A 371 -62.13 7.38 -6.12
CA GLY A 371 -60.86 7.50 -6.86
C GLY A 371 -60.41 8.91 -7.18
N CYS A 372 -61.23 9.92 -6.82
CA CYS A 372 -60.83 11.32 -6.95
C CYS A 372 -59.74 11.71 -5.95
N TYR A 373 -59.10 12.86 -6.19
CA TYR A 373 -58.17 13.38 -5.18
C TYR A 373 -58.93 13.72 -3.89
N ASN A 374 -58.35 13.32 -2.74
CA ASN A 374 -58.92 13.57 -1.44
C ASN A 374 -58.80 15.04 -1.04
N ARG A 375 -59.42 15.40 0.11
CA ARG A 375 -59.46 16.78 0.63
C ARG A 375 -58.05 17.36 0.88
N HIS A 376 -57.09 16.55 1.27
CA HIS A 376 -55.72 17.00 1.52
C HIS A 376 -55.05 17.44 0.22
N GLN A 377 -55.13 16.63 -0.79
CA GLN A 377 -54.55 16.91 -2.10
C GLN A 377 -55.24 18.10 -2.80
N LEU A 378 -56.53 18.33 -2.54
CA LEU A 378 -57.23 19.49 -3.03
C LEU A 378 -56.57 20.80 -2.54
N GLY A 379 -56.18 20.86 -1.27
CA GLY A 379 -55.53 22.04 -0.70
C GLY A 379 -54.17 22.34 -1.35
N GLU A 380 -53.37 21.33 -1.53
CA GLU A 380 -52.06 21.44 -2.19
C GLU A 380 -52.19 21.80 -3.68
N GLY A 381 -53.12 21.13 -4.41
CA GLY A 381 -53.42 21.43 -5.79
C GLY A 381 -53.87 22.85 -6.00
N PHE A 382 -54.79 23.35 -5.16
CA PHE A 382 -55.28 24.71 -5.22
C PHE A 382 -54.17 25.75 -5.01
N ALA A 383 -53.32 25.55 -4.00
CA ALA A 383 -52.18 26.42 -3.75
C ALA A 383 -51.21 26.45 -4.94
N LYS A 384 -50.91 25.30 -5.53
CA LYS A 384 -50.01 25.15 -6.70
C LYS A 384 -50.60 25.86 -7.94
N PHE A 385 -51.88 25.61 -8.24
CA PHE A 385 -52.54 26.24 -9.39
C PHE A 385 -52.70 27.77 -9.20
N SER A 386 -53.00 28.24 -7.99
CA SER A 386 -53.08 29.66 -7.68
C SER A 386 -51.73 30.36 -7.87
N ALA A 387 -50.66 29.77 -7.40
CA ALA A 387 -49.29 30.29 -7.59
C ALA A 387 -48.90 30.32 -9.08
N LEU A 388 -49.23 29.27 -9.83
CA LEU A 388 -48.95 29.19 -11.28
C LEU A 388 -49.77 30.23 -12.08
N ALA A 389 -51.07 30.42 -11.73
CA ALA A 389 -51.91 31.40 -12.31
C ALA A 389 -51.40 32.83 -12.10
N TYR A 390 -50.98 33.12 -10.86
CA TYR A 390 -50.35 34.40 -10.54
C TYR A 390 -49.07 34.63 -11.32
N ALA A 391 -48.18 33.66 -11.35
CA ALA A 391 -46.87 33.76 -12.02
C ALA A 391 -47.00 33.91 -13.55
N ARG A 392 -48.01 33.29 -14.18
CA ARG A 392 -48.20 33.25 -15.64
C ARG A 392 -49.33 34.16 -16.15
N GLY A 393 -50.04 34.84 -15.27
CA GLY A 393 -51.10 35.81 -15.60
C GLY A 393 -52.36 35.20 -16.21
N PHE A 394 -52.66 33.90 -15.98
CA PHE A 394 -53.88 33.29 -16.46
C PHE A 394 -54.93 33.16 -15.33
N LYS A 395 -56.21 33.05 -15.74
CA LYS A 395 -57.33 32.89 -14.82
C LYS A 395 -57.74 31.41 -14.82
N PHE A 396 -58.09 30.86 -13.66
CA PHE A 396 -58.73 29.58 -13.54
C PHE A 396 -60.02 29.66 -12.72
N SER A 397 -60.93 28.72 -12.95
CA SER A 397 -62.20 28.66 -12.23
C SER A 397 -62.19 27.49 -11.26
N PHE A 398 -62.81 27.67 -10.11
CA PHE A 398 -62.99 26.63 -9.10
C PHE A 398 -64.50 26.41 -8.92
N ALA A 399 -64.96 25.16 -8.96
CA ALA A 399 -66.34 24.81 -8.77
C ALA A 399 -66.49 23.82 -7.62
N ILE A 400 -67.53 24.01 -6.82
CA ILE A 400 -67.92 23.09 -5.75
C ILE A 400 -69.29 22.56 -6.11
N PHE A 401 -69.42 21.21 -6.02
CA PHE A 401 -70.67 20.52 -6.27
C PHE A 401 -71.14 19.82 -4.99
N ASP A 402 -72.47 19.80 -4.79
CA ASP A 402 -73.13 19.06 -3.73
C ASP A 402 -74.29 18.24 -4.31
N VAL A 403 -74.59 17.11 -3.67
CA VAL A 403 -75.62 16.19 -4.19
C VAL A 403 -76.92 16.42 -3.44
N ASP A 404 -77.91 16.99 -4.13
CA ASP A 404 -79.22 17.25 -3.55
C ASP A 404 -79.88 15.98 -3.00
N HIS A 405 -80.42 16.13 -1.78
CA HIS A 405 -81.12 15.03 -1.07
C HIS A 405 -80.30 13.73 -0.87
N PHE A 406 -78.98 13.75 -0.89
CA PHE A 406 -78.12 12.60 -0.73
C PHE A 406 -78.40 11.79 0.54
N LYS A 407 -78.74 12.50 1.64
CA LYS A 407 -79.14 11.84 2.88
C LYS A 407 -80.40 11.00 2.70
N THR A 408 -81.40 11.48 1.95
CA THR A 408 -82.62 10.76 1.69
C THR A 408 -82.36 9.46 0.85
N VAL A 409 -81.42 9.50 -0.02
CA VAL A 409 -80.99 8.32 -0.78
C VAL A 409 -80.38 7.26 0.17
N ASN A 410 -79.52 7.67 1.09
CA ASN A 410 -78.91 6.77 2.05
C ASN A 410 -79.96 6.17 3.02
N ASP A 411 -80.88 7.02 3.49
CA ASP A 411 -81.93 6.60 4.45
C ASP A 411 -82.98 5.69 3.80
N THR A 412 -83.23 5.81 2.48
CA THR A 412 -84.23 5.01 1.78
C THR A 412 -83.68 3.78 1.03
N LYS A 413 -82.48 3.85 0.51
CA LYS A 413 -81.87 2.82 -0.35
C LYS A 413 -80.58 2.21 0.27
N GLY A 414 -80.17 2.70 1.41
CA GLY A 414 -79.00 2.23 2.12
C GLY A 414 -77.67 2.85 1.64
N HIS A 415 -76.64 2.79 2.46
CA HIS A 415 -75.34 3.41 2.20
C HIS A 415 -74.67 2.85 0.93
N LEU A 416 -74.85 1.58 0.59
CA LEU A 416 -74.31 0.99 -0.64
C LEU A 416 -74.85 1.67 -1.92
N ALA A 417 -76.10 2.08 -1.91
CA ALA A 417 -76.68 2.83 -3.05
C ALA A 417 -76.14 4.26 -3.11
N GLY A 418 -75.90 4.91 -1.95
CA GLY A 418 -75.23 6.22 -1.91
C GLY A 418 -73.79 6.13 -2.41
N ASP A 419 -73.03 5.12 -2.04
CA ASP A 419 -71.68 4.89 -2.51
C ASP A 419 -71.62 4.72 -4.03
N GLN A 420 -72.59 3.98 -4.61
CA GLN A 420 -72.69 3.81 -6.08
C GLN A 420 -72.96 5.17 -6.80
N ILE A 421 -73.84 6.01 -6.22
CA ILE A 421 -74.12 7.33 -6.80
C ILE A 421 -72.87 8.23 -6.74
N LEU A 422 -72.15 8.24 -5.63
CA LEU A 422 -70.91 9.02 -5.56
C LEU A 422 -69.89 8.56 -6.58
N ARG A 423 -69.69 7.27 -6.79
CA ARG A 423 -68.85 6.73 -7.87
C ARG A 423 -69.30 7.18 -9.26
N GLN A 424 -70.59 7.04 -9.57
CA GLN A 424 -71.14 7.46 -10.86
C GLN A 424 -70.95 8.96 -11.14
N ILE A 425 -71.11 9.81 -10.12
CA ILE A 425 -70.90 11.24 -10.25
C ILE A 425 -69.42 11.51 -10.52
N ALA A 426 -68.49 10.89 -9.75
CA ALA A 426 -67.04 11.03 -9.96
C ALA A 426 -66.64 10.57 -11.37
N ASP A 427 -67.11 9.40 -11.84
CA ASP A 427 -66.83 8.90 -13.18
C ASP A 427 -67.39 9.82 -14.27
N THR A 428 -68.59 10.38 -14.05
CA THR A 428 -69.23 11.26 -15.02
C THR A 428 -68.47 12.60 -15.14
N ILE A 429 -68.02 13.13 -14.05
CA ILE A 429 -67.18 14.35 -14.04
C ILE A 429 -65.85 14.04 -14.72
N HIS A 430 -65.19 12.93 -14.38
CA HIS A 430 -63.90 12.55 -14.94
C HIS A 430 -63.95 12.29 -16.46
N ALA A 431 -65.09 11.75 -16.97
CA ALA A 431 -65.28 11.51 -18.39
C ALA A 431 -65.56 12.77 -19.23
N ARG A 432 -65.85 13.91 -18.58
CA ARG A 432 -66.23 15.16 -19.28
C ARG A 432 -65.21 16.33 -19.09
N ILE A 433 -64.22 16.15 -18.23
CA ILE A 433 -63.10 17.10 -18.02
C ILE A 433 -61.80 16.50 -18.59
#